data_d60a821f327f77918c52eba62569b6b4
#
_entry.id   d60a821f327f77918c52eba62569b6b4
#
_cell.length_a   1.000
_cell.length_b   1.000
_cell.length_c   1.000
_cell.angle_alpha   90.00
_cell.angle_beta   90.00
_cell.angle_gamma   90.00
#
_symmetry.space_group_name_H-M   'P 1'
#
loop_
_entity.id
_entity.type
_entity.pdbx_description
1 polymer ?
#
loop_
_entity_poly.entity_id
_entity_poly.type
_entity_poly.pdbx_seq_one_letter_code
_entity_poly.pdbx_strand_id
1 'polypeptide(L)'
;MCGRYSQTFELAEAVKRFSLKPPPFSCKPSYNIAPGAMAPVVCQGGLKLLKWGFIPAWPAQKPAPGAARLPDSAARLPLFSAGNPLESKFSGIENAGPSENGPVKEGFINARAEGIASRSLFRNAFYKSRCLVPCDGFYEWHSSAGAKIPYRFEMCDKGLFAIAGVYEEATLTYAIITAAANALMRTVHHRMPVILEKRHEALWLDPKMKDSETLLPLLRGYDSSLMRGYRVSGLVNDPKNDFPDCLKPV
;
A
#
# COMPACT_ATOMS: atom_id res chain seq x y z
N MET A 1 8.41 8.92 -5.29
CA MET A 1 7.13 8.16 -5.16
C MET A 1 7.07 7.62 -3.76
N CYS A 2 5.91 7.71 -3.08
CA CYS A 2 5.77 7.26 -1.71
C CYS A 2 6.22 5.79 -1.56
N GLY A 3 7.33 5.57 -0.90
CA GLY A 3 7.93 4.26 -0.68
C GLY A 3 8.12 3.94 0.80
N ARG A 4 7.61 4.78 1.69
CA ARG A 4 7.74 4.59 3.13
C ARG A 4 6.67 5.38 3.89
N TYR A 5 6.07 4.78 4.92
CA TYR A 5 5.11 5.44 5.79
C TYR A 5 5.16 4.85 7.21
N SER A 6 4.42 5.41 8.16
CA SER A 6 4.35 4.95 9.54
C SER A 6 2.91 4.73 10.00
N GLN A 7 2.76 3.79 10.94
CA GLN A 7 1.54 3.46 11.67
C GLN A 7 1.91 3.34 13.15
N THR A 8 2.10 4.46 13.82
CA THR A 8 2.58 4.46 15.23
C THR A 8 1.46 4.41 16.25
N PHE A 9 0.23 4.38 15.78
CA PHE A 9 -0.98 4.26 16.58
C PHE A 9 -1.30 2.80 16.93
N GLU A 10 -2.01 2.60 18.03
CA GLU A 10 -2.55 1.30 18.39
C GLU A 10 -3.69 0.90 17.45
N LEU A 11 -3.81 -0.40 17.14
CA LEU A 11 -4.84 -0.91 16.22
C LEU A 11 -6.26 -0.52 16.67
N ALA A 12 -6.51 -0.44 17.98
CA ALA A 12 -7.78 0.00 18.56
C ALA A 12 -8.14 1.45 18.18
N GLU A 13 -7.15 2.31 17.98
CA GLU A 13 -7.36 3.69 17.53
C GLU A 13 -7.86 3.72 16.08
N ALA A 14 -7.26 2.92 15.20
CA ALA A 14 -7.75 2.77 13.82
C ALA A 14 -9.18 2.19 13.79
N VAL A 15 -9.48 1.17 14.61
CA VAL A 15 -10.82 0.60 14.75
C VAL A 15 -11.83 1.67 15.14
N LYS A 16 -11.52 2.50 16.14
CA LYS A 16 -12.37 3.62 16.56
C LYS A 16 -12.50 4.68 15.46
N ARG A 17 -11.37 5.10 14.86
CA ARG A 17 -11.30 6.16 13.85
C ARG A 17 -12.16 5.85 12.61
N PHE A 18 -12.16 4.60 12.17
CA PHE A 18 -12.91 4.14 10.99
C PHE A 18 -14.22 3.44 11.33
N SER A 19 -14.64 3.43 12.61
CA SER A 19 -15.89 2.81 13.09
C SER A 19 -16.01 1.33 12.67
N LEU A 20 -14.94 0.58 12.84
CA LEU A 20 -14.83 -0.82 12.42
C LEU A 20 -15.08 -1.79 13.58
N LYS A 21 -15.28 -3.05 13.24
CA LYS A 21 -15.18 -4.14 14.22
C LYS A 21 -13.71 -4.47 14.48
N PRO A 22 -13.33 -4.86 15.72
CA PRO A 22 -11.99 -5.35 15.99
C PRO A 22 -11.62 -6.52 15.08
N PRO A 23 -10.44 -6.49 14.44
CA PRO A 23 -10.00 -7.60 13.59
C PRO A 23 -9.50 -8.78 14.44
N PRO A 24 -9.42 -10.00 13.87
CA PRO A 24 -8.94 -11.19 14.57
C PRO A 24 -7.41 -11.28 14.65
N PHE A 25 -6.71 -10.17 14.48
CA PHE A 25 -5.25 -10.09 14.54
C PHE A 25 -4.82 -8.86 15.35
N SER A 26 -3.57 -8.86 15.80
CA SER A 26 -2.91 -7.71 16.43
C SER A 26 -1.72 -7.23 15.58
N CYS A 27 -1.43 -5.95 15.65
CA CYS A 27 -0.24 -5.36 15.04
C CYS A 27 0.44 -4.45 16.05
N LYS A 28 1.76 -4.46 16.07
CA LYS A 28 2.55 -3.47 16.80
C LYS A 28 2.63 -2.18 15.99
N PRO A 29 2.78 -1.03 16.65
CA PRO A 29 3.16 0.20 15.98
C PRO A 29 4.41 0.01 15.12
N SER A 30 4.43 0.63 13.94
CA SER A 30 5.57 0.60 13.04
C SER A 30 5.90 2.03 12.60
N TYR A 31 7.17 2.38 12.69
CA TYR A 31 7.69 3.73 12.44
C TYR A 31 8.25 3.87 11.02
N ASN A 32 8.42 2.75 10.31
CA ASN A 32 9.19 2.72 9.06
C ASN A 32 8.71 1.60 8.12
N ILE A 33 7.41 1.56 7.80
CA ILE A 33 6.83 0.54 6.92
C ILE A 33 7.38 0.71 5.51
N ALA A 34 8.02 -0.35 5.01
CA ALA A 34 8.63 -0.42 3.69
C ALA A 34 7.83 -1.32 2.74
N PRO A 35 8.04 -1.22 1.42
CA PRO A 35 7.52 -2.18 0.46
C PRO A 35 7.81 -3.63 0.87
N GLY A 36 6.83 -4.50 0.67
CA GLY A 36 6.90 -5.90 1.09
C GLY A 36 6.45 -6.17 2.52
N ALA A 37 6.33 -5.16 3.38
CA ALA A 37 5.82 -5.33 4.74
C ALA A 37 4.32 -5.63 4.75
N MET A 38 3.89 -6.40 5.77
CA MET A 38 2.48 -6.59 6.09
C MET A 38 1.99 -5.41 6.93
N ALA A 39 0.83 -4.86 6.57
CA ALA A 39 0.24 -3.74 7.31
C ALA A 39 -1.28 -3.85 7.39
N PRO A 40 -1.93 -3.35 8.46
CA PRO A 40 -3.37 -3.24 8.55
C PRO A 40 -3.89 -2.19 7.55
N VAL A 41 -4.85 -2.61 6.73
CA VAL A 41 -5.49 -1.80 5.69
C VAL A 41 -7.00 -1.89 5.85
N VAL A 42 -7.69 -0.76 5.78
CA VAL A 42 -9.17 -0.72 5.82
C VAL A 42 -9.71 -1.07 4.44
N CYS A 43 -10.35 -2.22 4.36
CA CYS A 43 -11.01 -2.71 3.16
C CYS A 43 -12.53 -2.71 3.37
N GLN A 44 -13.26 -3.04 2.31
CA GLN A 44 -14.66 -3.39 2.45
C GLN A 44 -14.80 -4.55 3.47
N GLY A 45 -15.62 -4.34 4.47
CA GLY A 45 -15.87 -5.34 5.53
C GLY A 45 -14.94 -5.27 6.74
N GLY A 46 -13.95 -4.37 6.77
CA GLY A 46 -13.11 -4.13 7.94
C GLY A 46 -11.61 -4.08 7.67
N LEU A 47 -10.83 -4.22 8.73
CA LEU A 47 -9.37 -4.27 8.65
C LEU A 47 -8.91 -5.64 8.14
N LYS A 48 -7.97 -5.60 7.18
CA LYS A 48 -7.24 -6.77 6.68
C LYS A 48 -5.74 -6.54 6.83
N LEU A 49 -5.00 -7.60 7.06
CA LEU A 49 -3.53 -7.58 7.04
C LEU A 49 -3.09 -7.90 5.63
N LEU A 50 -2.55 -6.91 4.91
CA LEU A 50 -2.16 -7.03 3.50
C LEU A 50 -0.69 -6.68 3.31
N LYS A 51 -0.05 -7.29 2.30
CA LYS A 51 1.33 -7.01 1.91
C LYS A 51 1.39 -5.80 0.99
N TRP A 52 2.27 -4.86 1.26
CA TRP A 52 2.51 -3.71 0.40
C TRP A 52 3.31 -4.09 -0.85
N GLY A 53 2.67 -4.08 -1.99
CA GLY A 53 3.19 -4.52 -3.28
C GLY A 53 2.13 -5.30 -4.03
N PHE A 54 1.22 -4.58 -4.70
CA PHE A 54 0.08 -5.12 -5.42
C PHE A 54 0.51 -6.11 -6.50
N ILE A 55 0.00 -7.32 -6.43
CA ILE A 55 0.18 -8.38 -7.42
C ILE A 55 -1.21 -8.70 -7.99
N PRO A 56 -1.49 -8.39 -9.26
CA PRO A 56 -2.78 -8.69 -9.85
C PRO A 56 -3.03 -10.19 -9.92
N ALA A 57 -4.25 -10.62 -9.60
CA ALA A 57 -4.69 -11.96 -9.93
C ALA A 57 -4.96 -12.02 -11.44
N TRP A 58 -3.97 -12.43 -12.21
CA TRP A 58 -4.19 -12.74 -13.64
C TRP A 58 -5.11 -13.96 -13.72
N PRO A 59 -6.15 -13.96 -14.58
CA PRO A 59 -6.87 -15.18 -14.88
C PRO A 59 -5.83 -16.22 -15.34
N ALA A 60 -5.85 -17.40 -14.73
CA ALA A 60 -5.00 -18.50 -15.15
C ALA A 60 -5.10 -18.59 -16.69
N GLN A 61 -3.97 -18.52 -17.39
CA GLN A 61 -3.95 -18.71 -18.82
C GLN A 61 -4.68 -20.02 -19.11
N LYS A 62 -5.76 -19.95 -19.91
CA LYS A 62 -6.37 -21.19 -20.44
C LYS A 62 -5.23 -22.01 -21.04
N PRO A 63 -5.06 -23.29 -20.67
CA PRO A 63 -4.05 -24.12 -21.30
C PRO A 63 -4.27 -24.02 -22.80
N ALA A 64 -3.18 -23.84 -23.54
CA ALA A 64 -3.24 -23.81 -25.02
C ALA A 64 -4.06 -24.98 -25.51
N PRO A 65 -4.97 -24.80 -26.49
CA PRO A 65 -5.72 -25.91 -27.05
C PRO A 65 -4.71 -26.90 -27.63
N GLY A 66 -4.56 -28.09 -27.01
CA GLY A 66 -3.62 -29.14 -27.42
C GLY A 66 -2.71 -29.69 -26.32
N ALA A 67 -2.68 -29.14 -25.10
CA ALA A 67 -1.96 -29.74 -23.98
C ALA A 67 -2.74 -30.98 -23.49
N ALA A 68 -2.27 -32.18 -23.84
CA ALA A 68 -2.82 -33.46 -23.40
C ALA A 68 -2.84 -33.51 -21.84
N ARG A 69 -3.99 -33.84 -21.27
CA ARG A 69 -4.11 -34.22 -19.86
C ARG A 69 -3.25 -35.46 -19.62
N LEU A 70 -2.26 -35.32 -18.72
CA LEU A 70 -1.63 -36.49 -18.13
C LEU A 70 -2.66 -37.19 -17.22
N PRO A 71 -2.72 -38.55 -17.21
CA PRO A 71 -3.70 -39.27 -16.42
C PRO A 71 -3.45 -39.14 -14.92
N ASP A 72 -4.54 -38.94 -14.17
CA ASP A 72 -4.58 -39.01 -12.70
C ASP A 72 -4.10 -40.40 -12.25
N SER A 73 -2.88 -40.51 -11.75
CA SER A 73 -2.46 -41.62 -10.94
C SER A 73 -2.12 -41.14 -9.54
N ALA A 74 -2.92 -41.63 -8.59
CA ALA A 74 -2.88 -41.36 -7.17
C ALA A 74 -1.47 -41.44 -6.57
N ALA A 75 -1.08 -40.42 -5.85
CA ALA A 75 -0.07 -40.51 -4.79
C ALA A 75 -0.55 -39.76 -3.53
N ARG A 76 -0.73 -40.52 -2.49
CA ARG A 76 -1.03 -40.05 -1.12
C ARG A 76 0.05 -39.10 -0.64
N LEU A 77 -0.36 -37.94 -0.16
CA LEU A 77 0.52 -37.01 0.57
C LEU A 77 0.58 -37.43 2.05
N PRO A 78 1.75 -37.39 2.68
CA PRO A 78 1.86 -37.57 4.13
C PRO A 78 1.45 -36.28 4.87
N LEU A 79 0.80 -36.46 6.03
CA LEU A 79 0.50 -35.39 6.97
C LEU A 79 1.79 -34.71 7.43
N PHE A 80 1.88 -33.40 7.26
CA PHE A 80 2.91 -32.56 7.89
C PHE A 80 2.29 -31.67 8.94
N SER A 81 2.92 -31.68 10.12
CA SER A 81 2.65 -30.89 11.31
C SER A 81 2.86 -29.40 11.10
N ALA A 82 2.14 -28.60 11.89
CA ALA A 82 2.07 -27.15 11.90
C ALA A 82 3.44 -26.43 11.91
N GLY A 83 3.78 -25.80 10.80
CA GLY A 83 4.79 -24.77 10.65
C GLY A 83 4.30 -23.80 9.60
N ASN A 84 4.36 -22.52 9.90
CA ASN A 84 3.79 -21.45 9.11
C ASN A 84 4.37 -21.40 7.67
N PRO A 85 3.61 -21.67 6.59
CA PRO A 85 4.16 -21.84 5.23
C PRO A 85 4.55 -20.54 4.52
N LEU A 86 4.37 -19.38 5.14
CA LEU A 86 4.52 -18.08 4.47
C LEU A 86 5.92 -17.46 4.55
N GLU A 87 6.77 -17.88 5.48
CA GLU A 87 8.09 -17.27 5.66
C GLU A 87 9.18 -17.79 4.70
N SER A 88 9.04 -18.99 4.14
CA SER A 88 10.11 -19.61 3.34
C SER A 88 10.13 -19.30 1.85
N LYS A 89 9.18 -18.52 1.32
CA LYS A 89 9.09 -18.22 -0.13
C LYS A 89 9.66 -16.88 -0.57
N PHE A 90 10.19 -16.07 0.33
CA PHE A 90 10.52 -14.67 0.03
C PHE A 90 11.97 -14.24 0.28
N SER A 91 12.91 -15.16 0.50
CA SER A 91 14.33 -14.83 0.59
C SER A 91 14.95 -14.81 -0.82
N GLY A 92 15.32 -13.63 -1.27
CA GLY A 92 16.15 -13.41 -2.46
C GLY A 92 15.44 -12.75 -3.64
N ILE A 93 15.25 -11.42 -3.60
CA ILE A 93 14.79 -10.66 -4.75
C ILE A 93 15.65 -9.41 -4.90
N GLU A 94 16.56 -9.43 -5.88
CA GLU A 94 17.27 -8.26 -6.39
C GLU A 94 16.48 -7.61 -7.55
N ASN A 95 16.58 -6.28 -7.64
CA ASN A 95 15.83 -5.39 -8.54
C ASN A 95 15.99 -5.75 -10.04
N ALA A 96 14.90 -6.12 -10.69
CA ALA A 96 14.78 -6.15 -12.14
C ALA A 96 13.46 -5.52 -12.59
N GLY A 97 13.51 -4.62 -13.58
CA GLY A 97 12.35 -3.97 -14.17
C GLY A 97 11.40 -4.99 -14.88
N PRO A 98 10.15 -4.61 -15.16
CA PRO A 98 9.13 -5.55 -15.63
C PRO A 98 9.48 -6.08 -17.03
N SER A 99 9.67 -7.37 -17.14
CA SER A 99 9.63 -8.09 -18.41
C SER A 99 8.16 -8.40 -18.78
N GLU A 100 7.78 -8.20 -20.03
CA GLU A 100 6.38 -8.28 -20.50
C GLU A 100 5.71 -9.66 -20.36
N ASN A 101 6.41 -10.74 -19.98
CA ASN A 101 5.87 -12.12 -20.00
C ASN A 101 6.35 -13.06 -18.88
N GLY A 102 6.77 -12.54 -17.71
CA GLY A 102 7.18 -13.36 -16.57
C GLY A 102 6.32 -13.14 -15.32
N PRO A 103 6.31 -14.08 -14.34
CA PRO A 103 5.64 -13.84 -13.08
C PRO A 103 6.23 -12.58 -12.40
N VAL A 104 5.39 -11.62 -12.05
CA VAL A 104 5.78 -10.38 -11.36
C VAL A 104 6.40 -10.77 -10.02
N LYS A 105 7.74 -10.75 -9.92
CA LYS A 105 8.48 -11.13 -8.70
C LYS A 105 8.33 -10.09 -7.59
N GLU A 106 8.13 -8.82 -7.95
CA GLU A 106 7.86 -7.71 -7.03
C GLU A 106 6.53 -7.06 -7.37
N GLY A 107 5.69 -6.84 -6.34
CA GLY A 107 4.40 -6.19 -6.52
C GLY A 107 4.57 -4.68 -6.77
N PHE A 108 3.54 -4.07 -7.36
CA PHE A 108 3.49 -2.63 -7.59
C PHE A 108 3.14 -1.89 -6.29
N ILE A 109 4.07 -1.13 -5.74
CA ILE A 109 3.85 -0.40 -4.49
C ILE A 109 2.95 0.83 -4.65
N ASN A 110 2.91 1.42 -5.88
CA ASN A 110 2.13 2.62 -6.15
C ASN A 110 1.32 2.49 -7.45
N ALA A 111 0.09 3.02 -7.42
CA ALA A 111 -0.76 3.25 -8.57
C ALA A 111 -0.90 4.76 -8.85
N ARG A 112 -0.71 5.20 -10.09
CA ARG A 112 -0.89 6.62 -10.45
C ARG A 112 -2.37 6.92 -10.65
N ALA A 113 -2.89 7.96 -10.00
CA ALA A 113 -4.28 8.40 -10.09
C ALA A 113 -4.71 8.65 -11.54
N GLU A 114 -3.85 9.26 -12.35
CA GLU A 114 -4.13 9.71 -13.71
C GLU A 114 -4.46 8.59 -14.71
N GLY A 115 -4.16 7.36 -14.37
CA GLY A 115 -4.42 6.22 -15.25
C GLY A 115 -5.08 5.04 -14.57
N ILE A 116 -5.50 5.18 -13.31
CA ILE A 116 -5.93 4.06 -12.49
C ILE A 116 -7.21 3.40 -13.04
N ALA A 117 -8.13 4.18 -13.59
CA ALA A 117 -9.40 3.70 -14.13
C ALA A 117 -9.26 3.04 -15.52
N SER A 118 -8.18 3.33 -16.27
CA SER A 118 -7.98 2.85 -17.65
C SER A 118 -6.93 1.75 -17.77
N ARG A 119 -5.86 1.78 -16.96
CA ARG A 119 -4.78 0.79 -17.04
C ARG A 119 -5.23 -0.58 -16.57
N SER A 120 -5.04 -1.60 -17.38
CA SER A 120 -5.44 -2.99 -17.12
C SER A 120 -4.98 -3.51 -15.75
N LEU A 121 -3.79 -3.11 -15.31
CA LEU A 121 -3.18 -3.51 -14.05
C LEU A 121 -4.04 -3.17 -12.82
N PHE A 122 -4.57 -1.94 -12.73
CA PHE A 122 -5.27 -1.46 -11.54
C PHE A 122 -6.78 -1.25 -11.75
N ARG A 123 -7.23 -1.26 -13.02
CA ARG A 123 -8.63 -0.96 -13.36
C ARG A 123 -9.64 -1.81 -12.59
N ASN A 124 -9.41 -3.13 -12.54
CA ASN A 124 -10.32 -4.02 -11.84
C ASN A 124 -10.37 -3.71 -10.33
N ALA A 125 -9.21 -3.50 -9.71
CA ALA A 125 -9.11 -3.16 -8.30
C ALA A 125 -9.69 -1.77 -7.99
N PHE A 126 -9.52 -0.77 -8.88
CA PHE A 126 -10.14 0.54 -8.76
C PHE A 126 -11.66 0.49 -8.68
N TYR A 127 -12.30 -0.38 -9.46
CA TYR A 127 -13.76 -0.50 -9.45
C TYR A 127 -14.30 -1.45 -8.37
N LYS A 128 -13.52 -2.39 -7.86
CA LYS A 128 -14.01 -3.47 -6.99
C LYS A 128 -13.35 -3.57 -5.63
N SER A 129 -12.11 -3.16 -5.50
CA SER A 129 -11.25 -3.46 -4.34
C SER A 129 -10.46 -2.22 -3.92
N ARG A 130 -11.19 -1.14 -3.60
CA ARG A 130 -10.60 0.06 -3.02
C ARG A 130 -10.38 -0.12 -1.53
N CYS A 131 -9.32 0.49 -1.03
CA CYS A 131 -8.99 0.44 0.39
C CYS A 131 -8.47 1.79 0.88
N LEU A 132 -8.36 1.92 2.20
CA LEU A 132 -7.70 3.01 2.87
C LEU A 132 -6.50 2.46 3.63
N VAL A 133 -5.35 3.09 3.48
CA VAL A 133 -4.16 2.79 4.27
C VAL A 133 -4.08 3.80 5.40
N PRO A 134 -4.44 3.41 6.65
CA PRO A 134 -4.31 4.30 7.80
C PRO A 134 -2.84 4.62 8.02
N CYS A 135 -2.51 5.87 8.28
CA CYS A 135 -1.16 6.26 8.68
C CYS A 135 -1.17 7.57 9.49
N ASP A 136 -0.09 7.84 10.17
CA ASP A 136 0.16 9.07 10.91
C ASP A 136 1.28 9.92 10.29
N GLY A 137 1.95 9.37 9.26
CA GLY A 137 2.96 10.07 8.48
C GLY A 137 3.55 9.21 7.37
N PHE A 138 4.19 9.85 6.43
CA PHE A 138 4.92 9.18 5.35
C PHE A 138 6.24 9.90 5.07
N TYR A 139 7.13 9.24 4.34
CA TYR A 139 8.45 9.77 4.06
C TYR A 139 8.66 9.94 2.56
N GLU A 140 9.39 10.98 2.20
CA GLU A 140 9.92 11.22 0.86
C GLU A 140 11.33 11.78 0.93
N TRP A 141 12.10 11.60 -0.14
CA TRP A 141 13.50 11.96 -0.20
C TRP A 141 13.74 13.10 -1.17
N HIS A 142 14.27 14.20 -0.64
CA HIS A 142 14.81 15.26 -1.47
C HIS A 142 16.16 14.85 -2.04
N SER A 143 16.30 14.91 -3.36
CA SER A 143 17.57 14.65 -4.04
C SER A 143 18.35 15.94 -4.18
N SER A 144 19.50 16.06 -3.52
CA SER A 144 20.37 17.23 -3.57
C SER A 144 21.82 16.79 -3.65
N ALA A 145 22.56 17.25 -4.67
CA ALA A 145 23.97 16.98 -4.87
C ALA A 145 24.36 15.49 -4.73
N GLY A 146 23.52 14.57 -5.24
CA GLY A 146 23.73 13.12 -5.17
C GLY A 146 23.33 12.46 -3.84
N ALA A 147 22.96 13.24 -2.84
CA ALA A 147 22.45 12.72 -1.55
C ALA A 147 20.92 12.64 -1.56
N LYS A 148 20.38 11.65 -0.87
CA LYS A 148 18.94 11.52 -0.60
C LYS A 148 18.68 11.91 0.86
N ILE A 149 18.04 13.06 1.04
CA ILE A 149 17.72 13.63 2.35
C ILE A 149 16.28 13.28 2.68
N PRO A 150 16.01 12.50 3.74
CA PRO A 150 14.66 12.09 4.09
C PRO A 150 13.89 13.20 4.79
N TYR A 151 12.64 13.34 4.41
CA TYR A 151 11.64 14.20 5.03
C TYR A 151 10.45 13.37 5.46
N ARG A 152 9.89 13.69 6.64
CA ARG A 152 8.61 13.17 7.11
C ARG A 152 7.52 14.21 6.88
N PHE A 153 6.37 13.75 6.43
CA PHE A 153 5.16 14.53 6.26
C PHE A 153 4.05 13.94 7.12
N GLU A 154 3.32 14.80 7.82
CA GLU A 154 2.22 14.44 8.71
C GLU A 154 1.17 15.54 8.72
N MET A 155 0.01 15.31 9.35
CA MET A 155 -0.99 16.34 9.57
C MET A 155 -0.53 17.35 10.63
N CYS A 156 -0.96 18.61 10.51
CA CYS A 156 -0.65 19.65 11.50
C CYS A 156 -1.20 19.31 12.89
N ASP A 157 -2.35 18.66 12.96
CA ASP A 157 -2.99 18.18 14.19
C ASP A 157 -2.41 16.85 14.71
N LYS A 158 -1.42 16.29 14.01
CA LYS A 158 -0.83 14.97 14.28
C LYS A 158 -1.84 13.82 14.26
N GLY A 159 -3.03 14.05 13.68
CA GLY A 159 -4.10 13.08 13.59
C GLY A 159 -3.79 11.96 12.59
N LEU A 160 -4.42 10.81 12.84
CA LEU A 160 -4.43 9.69 11.93
C LEU A 160 -5.24 10.03 10.67
N PHE A 161 -4.66 9.79 9.50
CA PHE A 161 -5.28 10.01 8.21
C PHE A 161 -5.27 8.75 7.35
N ALA A 162 -5.96 8.79 6.21
CA ALA A 162 -6.09 7.67 5.30
C ALA A 162 -5.51 8.00 3.93
N ILE A 163 -4.60 7.17 3.46
CA ILE A 163 -4.15 7.18 2.06
C ILE A 163 -5.07 6.27 1.24
N ALA A 164 -5.53 6.77 0.09
CA ALA A 164 -6.27 5.96 -0.88
C ALA A 164 -5.39 4.84 -1.44
N GLY A 165 -5.95 3.65 -1.52
CA GLY A 165 -5.29 2.48 -2.08
C GLY A 165 -6.24 1.58 -2.86
N VAL A 166 -5.65 0.60 -3.51
CA VAL A 166 -6.34 -0.53 -4.12
C VAL A 166 -5.70 -1.82 -3.66
N TYR A 167 -6.48 -2.90 -3.54
CA TYR A 167 -5.97 -4.19 -3.11
C TYR A 167 -6.41 -5.34 -4.01
N GLU A 168 -5.69 -6.45 -3.92
CA GLU A 168 -6.04 -7.70 -4.59
C GLU A 168 -6.29 -8.77 -3.51
N GLU A 169 -7.53 -9.24 -3.46
CA GLU A 169 -7.96 -10.21 -2.46
C GLU A 169 -7.25 -11.56 -2.61
N ALA A 170 -7.09 -12.02 -3.84
CA ALA A 170 -6.51 -13.34 -4.12
C ALA A 170 -5.03 -13.46 -3.72
N THR A 171 -4.30 -12.35 -3.75
CA THR A 171 -2.87 -12.30 -3.40
C THR A 171 -2.60 -11.63 -2.05
N LEU A 172 -3.63 -11.11 -1.39
CA LEU A 172 -3.55 -10.36 -0.14
C LEU A 172 -2.53 -9.20 -0.21
N THR A 173 -2.54 -8.46 -1.33
CA THR A 173 -1.60 -7.37 -1.59
C THR A 173 -2.32 -6.06 -1.88
N TYR A 174 -1.63 -4.92 -1.65
CA TYR A 174 -2.18 -3.60 -1.94
C TYR A 174 -1.15 -2.66 -2.55
N ALA A 175 -1.65 -1.60 -3.22
CA ALA A 175 -0.87 -0.47 -3.67
C ALA A 175 -1.44 0.83 -3.13
N ILE A 176 -0.58 1.79 -2.85
CA ILE A 176 -0.93 3.17 -2.51
C ILE A 176 -1.18 3.96 -3.79
N ILE A 177 -2.25 4.77 -3.82
CA ILE A 177 -2.51 5.67 -4.95
C ILE A 177 -1.72 6.95 -4.75
N THR A 178 -1.07 7.42 -5.82
CA THR A 178 -0.29 8.66 -5.84
C THR A 178 -0.83 9.63 -6.87
N ALA A 179 -0.74 10.94 -6.56
CA ALA A 179 -1.10 12.04 -7.45
C ALA A 179 0.04 13.06 -7.56
N ALA A 180 -0.16 14.12 -8.35
CA ALA A 180 0.75 15.26 -8.40
C ALA A 180 0.88 15.88 -6.98
N ALA A 181 2.11 16.28 -6.63
CA ALA A 181 2.41 16.85 -5.33
C ALA A 181 1.73 18.23 -5.14
N ASN A 182 1.25 18.50 -3.92
CA ASN A 182 0.81 19.83 -3.49
C ASN A 182 2.02 20.80 -3.34
N ALA A 183 1.76 22.05 -2.97
CA ALA A 183 2.80 23.06 -2.84
C ALA A 183 3.89 22.68 -1.82
N LEU A 184 3.52 22.11 -0.67
CA LEU A 184 4.45 21.67 0.37
C LEU A 184 5.33 20.52 -0.13
N MET A 185 4.72 19.45 -0.66
CA MET A 185 5.43 18.26 -1.12
C MET A 185 6.35 18.52 -2.31
N ARG A 186 5.98 19.48 -3.20
CA ARG A 186 6.74 19.79 -4.41
C ARG A 186 8.16 20.28 -4.12
N THR A 187 8.41 20.78 -2.92
CA THR A 187 9.76 21.17 -2.48
C THR A 187 10.70 19.97 -2.28
N VAL A 188 10.14 18.76 -2.12
CA VAL A 188 10.88 17.52 -1.87
C VAL A 188 10.73 16.54 -3.04
N HIS A 189 9.50 16.34 -3.51
CA HIS A 189 9.21 15.39 -4.60
C HIS A 189 8.00 15.83 -5.43
N HIS A 190 7.96 15.49 -6.71
CA HIS A 190 6.88 15.86 -7.64
C HIS A 190 5.59 15.02 -7.49
N ARG A 191 5.61 13.95 -6.69
CA ARG A 191 4.46 13.08 -6.40
C ARG A 191 4.21 13.02 -4.91
N MET A 192 2.95 12.75 -4.54
CA MET A 192 2.56 12.48 -3.15
C MET A 192 1.52 11.36 -3.09
N PRO A 193 1.36 10.66 -1.95
CA PRO A 193 0.23 9.77 -1.75
C PRO A 193 -1.08 10.58 -1.76
N VAL A 194 -2.14 9.96 -2.28
CA VAL A 194 -3.48 10.56 -2.23
C VAL A 194 -4.05 10.38 -0.83
N ILE A 195 -4.09 11.45 -0.07
CA ILE A 195 -4.74 11.49 1.24
C ILE A 195 -6.20 11.87 1.01
N LEU A 196 -7.12 11.06 1.51
CA LEU A 196 -8.53 11.36 1.37
C LEU A 196 -9.04 12.24 2.52
N GLU A 197 -9.86 13.22 2.18
CA GLU A 197 -10.62 13.94 3.19
C GLU A 197 -11.58 12.97 3.90
N LYS A 198 -11.70 13.11 5.22
CA LYS A 198 -12.51 12.22 6.06
C LYS A 198 -13.94 12.01 5.54
N ARG A 199 -14.56 13.07 5.02
CA ARG A 199 -15.91 13.00 4.42
C ARG A 199 -16.02 12.14 3.17
N HIS A 200 -14.91 11.86 2.48
CA HIS A 200 -14.88 11.06 1.25
C HIS A 200 -14.47 9.60 1.48
N GLU A 201 -14.01 9.23 2.67
CA GLU A 201 -13.52 7.88 2.96
C GLU A 201 -14.61 6.81 2.80
N ALA A 202 -15.83 7.10 3.30
CA ALA A 202 -16.95 6.17 3.17
C ALA A 202 -17.36 5.98 1.69
N LEU A 203 -17.41 7.09 0.92
CA LEU A 203 -17.69 7.06 -0.52
C LEU A 203 -16.64 6.24 -1.28
N TRP A 204 -15.35 6.42 -0.92
CA TRP A 204 -14.25 5.68 -1.52
C TRP A 204 -14.36 4.17 -1.28
N LEU A 205 -14.76 3.76 -0.08
CA LEU A 205 -14.92 2.34 0.30
C LEU A 205 -16.23 1.72 -0.18
N ASP A 206 -17.23 2.51 -0.62
CA ASP A 206 -18.52 1.97 -1.05
C ASP A 206 -18.37 1.09 -2.30
N PRO A 207 -18.63 -0.22 -2.21
CA PRO A 207 -18.50 -1.14 -3.35
C PRO A 207 -19.54 -0.90 -4.45
N LYS A 208 -20.64 -0.19 -4.13
CA LYS A 208 -21.68 0.16 -5.10
C LYS A 208 -21.27 1.37 -5.94
N MET A 209 -20.40 2.22 -5.41
CA MET A 209 -19.86 3.36 -6.13
C MET A 209 -18.88 2.90 -7.20
N LYS A 210 -19.27 2.95 -8.47
CA LYS A 210 -18.47 2.55 -9.64
C LYS A 210 -18.32 3.67 -10.65
N ASP A 211 -18.88 4.83 -10.35
CA ASP A 211 -18.78 5.98 -11.22
C ASP A 211 -17.39 6.61 -11.11
N SER A 212 -16.63 6.55 -12.21
CA SER A 212 -15.28 7.12 -12.27
C SER A 212 -15.31 8.65 -12.26
N GLU A 213 -16.35 9.29 -12.73
CA GLU A 213 -16.47 10.75 -12.73
C GLU A 213 -16.61 11.30 -11.30
N THR A 214 -17.23 10.53 -10.41
CA THR A 214 -17.30 10.82 -8.98
C THR A 214 -16.01 10.48 -8.24
N LEU A 215 -15.35 9.34 -8.57
CA LEU A 215 -14.19 8.83 -7.83
C LEU A 215 -12.87 9.50 -8.19
N LEU A 216 -12.63 9.78 -9.47
CA LEU A 216 -11.35 10.33 -9.93
C LEU A 216 -11.04 11.73 -9.36
N PRO A 217 -12.00 12.66 -9.21
CA PRO A 217 -11.75 13.96 -8.58
C PRO A 217 -11.28 13.88 -7.12
N LEU A 218 -11.55 12.77 -6.41
CA LEU A 218 -11.05 12.55 -5.06
C LEU A 218 -9.54 12.28 -5.03
N LEU A 219 -8.97 11.81 -6.14
CA LEU A 219 -7.57 11.37 -6.25
C LEU A 219 -6.64 12.54 -6.61
N ARG A 220 -6.53 13.50 -5.72
CA ARG A 220 -5.72 14.70 -5.88
C ARG A 220 -4.77 14.94 -4.70
N GLY A 221 -3.86 15.89 -4.85
CA GLY A 221 -3.01 16.36 -3.75
C GLY A 221 -3.85 16.94 -2.61
N TYR A 222 -3.50 16.59 -1.38
CA TYR A 222 -4.17 17.11 -0.18
C TYR A 222 -3.84 18.58 0.06
N ASP A 223 -4.68 19.29 0.84
CA ASP A 223 -4.44 20.69 1.18
C ASP A 223 -3.13 20.84 1.98
N SER A 224 -2.19 21.58 1.39
CA SER A 224 -0.87 21.78 1.99
C SER A 224 -0.90 22.58 3.30
N SER A 225 -1.93 23.39 3.55
CA SER A 225 -2.08 24.16 4.78
C SER A 225 -2.40 23.30 6.00
N LEU A 226 -2.93 22.09 5.78
CA LEU A 226 -3.26 21.10 6.81
C LEU A 226 -2.11 20.12 7.09
N MET A 227 -1.01 20.24 6.36
CA MET A 227 0.14 19.36 6.46
C MET A 227 1.39 20.11 6.91
N ARG A 228 2.30 19.39 7.52
CA ARG A 228 3.66 19.87 7.76
C ARG A 228 4.68 18.83 7.31
N GLY A 229 5.85 19.30 6.93
CA GLY A 229 6.99 18.47 6.56
C GLY A 229 8.24 18.94 7.28
N TYR A 230 9.09 18.01 7.67
CA TYR A 230 10.37 18.27 8.30
C TYR A 230 11.39 17.21 7.97
N ARG A 231 12.66 17.59 8.04
CA ARG A 231 13.77 16.67 7.82
C ARG A 231 13.89 15.70 8.99
N VAL A 232 14.15 14.43 8.69
CA VAL A 232 14.41 13.38 9.69
C VAL A 232 15.78 12.77 9.51
N SER A 233 16.21 11.98 10.49
CA SER A 233 17.49 11.27 10.44
C SER A 233 17.55 10.27 9.27
N GLY A 234 18.74 10.07 8.73
CA GLY A 234 19.04 9.00 7.76
C GLY A 234 18.78 7.58 8.26
N LEU A 235 18.46 7.39 9.53
CA LEU A 235 18.05 6.11 10.09
C LEU A 235 16.89 5.48 9.30
N VAL A 236 15.95 6.30 8.83
CA VAL A 236 14.79 5.85 8.05
C VAL A 236 15.17 5.21 6.70
N ASN A 237 16.39 5.40 6.21
CA ASN A 237 16.85 4.83 4.94
C ASN A 237 16.90 3.30 4.99
N ASP A 238 17.30 2.71 6.13
CA ASP A 238 17.29 1.28 6.33
C ASP A 238 15.92 0.83 6.85
N PRO A 239 15.18 -0.04 6.10
CA PRO A 239 13.89 -0.58 6.55
C PRO A 239 13.94 -1.38 7.85
N LYS A 240 15.10 -1.85 8.26
CA LYS A 240 15.29 -2.56 9.52
C LYS A 240 15.21 -1.64 10.74
N ASN A 241 15.42 -0.35 10.56
CA ASN A 241 15.26 0.65 11.60
C ASN A 241 13.76 0.99 11.74
N ASP A 242 13.08 0.34 12.67
CA ASP A 242 11.65 0.53 12.93
C ASP A 242 11.41 0.88 14.41
N PHE A 243 11.81 2.08 14.79
CA PHE A 243 11.73 2.60 16.15
C PHE A 243 11.49 4.12 16.17
N PRO A 244 11.08 4.71 17.33
CA PRO A 244 10.63 6.10 17.42
C PRO A 244 11.60 7.15 16.90
N ASP A 245 12.91 6.90 16.91
CA ASP A 245 13.90 7.88 16.44
C ASP A 245 13.81 8.14 14.92
N CYS A 246 13.18 7.25 14.15
CA CYS A 246 12.88 7.48 12.74
C CYS A 246 11.95 8.70 12.51
N LEU A 247 11.19 9.10 13.53
CA LEU A 247 10.24 10.23 13.45
C LEU A 247 10.86 11.57 13.86
N LYS A 248 12.01 11.57 14.55
CA LYS A 248 12.57 12.77 15.16
C LYS A 248 13.09 13.75 14.11
N PRO A 249 12.74 15.04 14.21
CA PRO A 249 13.32 16.08 13.37
C PRO A 249 14.81 16.25 13.66
N VAL A 250 15.58 16.60 12.60
CA VAL A 250 17.02 16.91 12.66
C VAL A 250 17.32 18.26 12.03
#